data_b0549e31b274acdf23fbda9c1127573b
#
_entry.id   b0549e31b274acdf23fbda9c1127573b
#
_cell.length_a   1.000
_cell.length_b   1.000
_cell.length_c   1.000
_cell.angle_alpha   90.00
_cell.angle_beta   90.00
_cell.angle_gamma   90.00
#
_symmetry.space_group_name_H-M   'P 1'
#
loop_
_entity.id
_entity.type
_entity.pdbx_description
1 polymer ?
#
loop_
_entity_poly.entity_id
_entity_poly.type
_entity_poly.pdbx_seq_one_letter_code
_entity_poly.pdbx_strand_id
1 'polypeptide(L)'
;MLELRKINYDVLPEVLELRAQPEQEQFTMPVADSLLEAFAAREDDHTVLPFGLYDGDTAVGFIIFGYGVTDEFGIPTVRGESYCIWRLMIDRAYQGRGLGRQAMEAALDFLRDKPCGPASFVWLGVDPRNRAAIRLYERFGFRETGDECDDEIVVARAL
;
A
#
# COMPACT_ATOMS: atom_id res chain seq x y z
N MET A 1 17.19 -6.03 1.29
CA MET A 1 15.87 -5.80 1.97
C MET A 1 15.51 -4.35 1.77
N LEU A 2 14.28 -4.07 1.37
CA LEU A 2 13.84 -2.68 1.15
C LEU A 2 13.64 -1.95 2.48
N GLU A 3 14.01 -0.68 2.49
CA GLU A 3 13.82 0.24 3.61
C GLU A 3 12.62 1.14 3.35
N LEU A 4 11.82 1.38 4.39
CA LEU A 4 10.73 2.36 4.39
C LEU A 4 11.26 3.71 4.87
N ARG A 5 11.27 4.70 3.99
CA ARG A 5 11.68 6.08 4.35
C ARG A 5 10.47 7.01 4.35
N LYS A 6 10.28 7.74 5.44
CA LYS A 6 9.22 8.76 5.54
C LYS A 6 9.38 9.82 4.45
N ILE A 7 8.27 10.23 3.86
CA ILE A 7 8.29 11.30 2.87
C ILE A 7 8.53 12.64 3.58
N ASN A 8 9.71 13.17 3.39
CA ASN A 8 10.16 14.49 3.84
C ASN A 8 10.70 15.28 2.63
N TYR A 9 11.26 16.46 2.83
CA TYR A 9 11.79 17.27 1.73
C TYR A 9 12.94 16.63 0.96
N ASP A 10 13.72 15.75 1.60
CA ASP A 10 14.84 15.06 0.96
C ASP A 10 14.36 13.87 0.11
N VAL A 11 13.36 13.14 0.60
CA VAL A 11 12.78 11.95 -0.04
C VAL A 11 11.77 12.30 -1.13
N LEU A 12 11.01 13.38 -0.95
CA LEU A 12 9.92 13.77 -1.85
C LEU A 12 10.32 13.89 -3.33
N PRO A 13 11.43 14.55 -3.70
CA PRO A 13 11.82 14.69 -5.12
C PRO A 13 12.02 13.35 -5.81
N GLU A 14 12.67 12.39 -5.13
CA GLU A 14 12.97 11.07 -5.68
C GLU A 14 11.69 10.24 -5.87
N VAL A 15 10.78 10.29 -4.88
CA VAL A 15 9.51 9.56 -4.93
C VAL A 15 8.57 10.12 -6.00
N LEU A 16 8.59 11.42 -6.26
CA LEU A 16 7.81 12.05 -7.32
C LEU A 16 8.24 11.65 -8.74
N GLU A 17 9.47 11.16 -8.92
CA GLU A 17 9.95 10.65 -10.21
C GLU A 17 9.51 9.22 -10.53
N LEU A 18 9.01 8.48 -9.54
CA LEU A 18 8.57 7.08 -9.71
C LEU A 18 7.36 6.99 -10.65
N ARG A 19 7.37 5.99 -11.51
CA ARG A 19 6.32 5.74 -12.52
C ARG A 19 5.93 4.27 -12.56
N ALA A 20 4.65 3.99 -12.70
CA ALA A 20 4.17 2.64 -13.02
C ALA A 20 4.49 2.26 -14.47
N GLN A 21 4.40 0.97 -14.81
CA GLN A 21 4.35 0.54 -16.20
C GLN A 21 3.06 1.08 -16.84
N PRO A 22 3.09 1.44 -18.14
CA PRO A 22 1.90 1.97 -18.82
C PRO A 22 0.66 1.08 -18.67
N GLU A 23 0.85 -0.25 -18.71
CA GLU A 23 -0.23 -1.22 -18.56
C GLU A 23 -0.81 -1.26 -17.14
N GLN A 24 -0.06 -0.76 -16.15
CA GLN A 24 -0.43 -0.74 -14.74
C GLN A 24 -1.02 0.60 -14.29
N GLU A 25 -0.92 1.65 -15.12
CA GLU A 25 -1.47 2.97 -14.80
C GLU A 25 -2.99 2.93 -14.55
N GLN A 26 -3.69 1.97 -15.15
CA GLN A 26 -5.11 1.73 -14.88
C GLN A 26 -5.40 1.17 -13.48
N PHE A 27 -4.39 0.63 -12.76
CA PHE A 27 -4.53 -0.01 -11.45
C PHE A 27 -3.97 0.82 -10.31
N THR A 28 -3.30 1.93 -10.61
CA THR A 28 -2.67 2.77 -9.59
C THR A 28 -2.76 4.24 -9.94
N MET A 29 -2.85 5.04 -8.92
CA MET A 29 -2.85 6.50 -9.04
C MET A 29 -1.40 7.01 -9.11
N PRO A 30 -1.09 8.09 -9.86
CA PRO A 30 0.21 8.74 -9.80
C PRO A 30 0.62 9.08 -8.36
N VAL A 31 1.93 9.06 -8.09
CA VAL A 31 2.46 9.30 -6.74
C VAL A 31 2.03 10.67 -6.21
N ALA A 32 2.11 11.73 -7.03
CA ALA A 32 1.71 13.07 -6.62
C ALA A 32 0.23 13.13 -6.18
N ASP A 33 -0.66 12.53 -6.97
CA ASP A 33 -2.09 12.49 -6.64
C ASP A 33 -2.36 11.66 -5.38
N SER A 34 -1.64 10.54 -5.22
CA SER A 34 -1.72 9.71 -4.00
C SER A 34 -1.28 10.46 -2.75
N LEU A 35 -0.25 11.32 -2.86
CA LEU A 35 0.21 12.15 -1.74
C LEU A 35 -0.77 13.27 -1.41
N LEU A 36 -1.41 13.88 -2.42
CA LEU A 36 -2.47 14.88 -2.21
C LEU A 36 -3.69 14.25 -1.54
N GLU A 37 -4.08 13.04 -1.95
CA GLU A 37 -5.17 12.29 -1.32
C GLU A 37 -4.83 11.94 0.13
N ALA A 38 -3.59 11.49 0.40
CA ALA A 38 -3.12 11.23 1.76
C ALA A 38 -3.11 12.50 2.63
N PHE A 39 -2.76 13.65 2.05
CA PHE A 39 -2.84 14.94 2.74
C PHE A 39 -4.30 15.27 3.08
N ALA A 40 -5.22 15.18 2.13
CA ALA A 40 -6.65 15.45 2.36
C ALA A 40 -7.24 14.52 3.44
N ALA A 41 -6.90 13.23 3.39
CA ALA A 41 -7.35 12.27 4.40
C ALA A 41 -6.87 12.63 5.81
N ARG A 42 -5.65 13.16 5.95
CA ARG A 42 -5.15 13.64 7.25
C ARG A 42 -5.88 14.87 7.77
N GLU A 43 -6.31 15.76 6.89
CA GLU A 43 -7.14 16.92 7.27
C GLU A 43 -8.52 16.49 7.79
N ASP A 44 -9.00 15.31 7.36
CA ASP A 44 -10.22 14.66 7.87
C ASP A 44 -9.95 13.69 9.05
N ASP A 45 -8.83 13.89 9.76
CA ASP A 45 -8.43 13.12 10.95
C ASP A 45 -8.12 11.63 10.72
N HIS A 46 -7.87 11.22 9.45
CA HIS A 46 -7.45 9.85 9.16
C HIS A 46 -5.97 9.62 9.41
N THR A 47 -5.63 8.44 9.91
CA THR A 47 -4.24 8.01 10.06
C THR A 47 -3.73 7.41 8.78
N VAL A 48 -2.89 8.16 8.05
CA VAL A 48 -2.31 7.77 6.77
C VAL A 48 -0.80 7.97 6.80
N LEU A 49 -0.06 6.96 6.40
CA LEU A 49 1.40 6.89 6.50
C LEU A 49 2.03 6.59 5.13
N PRO A 50 2.44 7.62 4.36
CA PRO A 50 3.15 7.43 3.11
C PRO A 50 4.65 7.24 3.34
N PHE A 51 5.25 6.30 2.57
CA PHE A 51 6.68 6.00 2.57
C PHE A 51 7.21 5.81 1.15
N GLY A 52 8.46 6.23 0.93
CA GLY A 52 9.29 5.73 -0.16
C GLY A 52 9.85 4.35 0.17
N LEU A 53 9.96 3.49 -0.82
CA LEU A 53 10.63 2.20 -0.74
C LEU A 53 12.02 2.35 -1.36
N TYR A 54 13.05 2.01 -0.59
CA TYR A 54 14.45 2.20 -0.97
C TYR A 54 15.22 0.88 -0.99
N ASP A 55 16.02 0.70 -2.04
CA ASP A 55 17.05 -0.33 -2.13
C ASP A 55 18.42 0.37 -2.03
N GLY A 56 19.05 0.30 -0.85
CA GLY A 56 20.15 1.17 -0.50
C GLY A 56 19.75 2.65 -0.56
N ASP A 57 20.43 3.43 -1.41
CA ASP A 57 20.15 4.87 -1.59
C ASP A 57 19.24 5.16 -2.79
N THR A 58 18.65 4.14 -3.40
CA THR A 58 17.82 4.29 -4.60
C THR A 58 16.34 4.14 -4.25
N ALA A 59 15.53 5.14 -4.58
CA ALA A 59 14.08 5.03 -4.52
C ALA A 59 13.59 4.07 -5.61
N VAL A 60 12.95 2.99 -5.22
CA VAL A 60 12.48 1.93 -6.14
C VAL A 60 10.98 1.74 -6.13
N GLY A 61 10.28 2.41 -5.21
CA GLY A 61 8.84 2.27 -5.08
C GLY A 61 8.24 3.20 -4.02
N PHE A 62 6.97 3.02 -3.82
CA PHE A 62 6.15 3.86 -2.96
C PHE A 62 5.05 3.03 -2.31
N ILE A 63 4.75 3.30 -1.04
CA ILE A 63 3.69 2.63 -0.29
C ILE A 63 2.98 3.63 0.62
N ILE A 64 1.65 3.48 0.75
CA ILE A 64 0.86 4.19 1.76
C ILE A 64 0.14 3.17 2.62
N PHE A 65 0.22 3.34 3.94
CA PHE A 65 -0.61 2.63 4.91
C PHE A 65 -1.71 3.55 5.44
N GLY A 66 -2.87 2.96 5.70
CA GLY A 66 -3.95 3.55 6.50
C GLY A 66 -4.16 2.74 7.78
N TYR A 67 -4.68 3.38 8.83
CA TYR A 67 -5.08 2.73 10.07
C TYR A 67 -6.46 3.21 10.50
N GLY A 68 -7.37 2.27 10.78
CA GLY A 68 -8.73 2.59 11.24
C GLY A 68 -9.65 3.20 10.17
N VAL A 69 -9.30 3.10 8.89
CA VAL A 69 -10.04 3.75 7.78
C VAL A 69 -11.21 2.94 7.22
N THR A 70 -11.55 1.81 7.83
CA THR A 70 -12.54 0.85 7.31
C THR A 70 -13.98 1.34 7.33
N ASP A 71 -14.34 2.17 8.30
CA ASP A 71 -15.74 2.59 8.46
C ASP A 71 -16.21 3.49 7.30
N GLU A 72 -15.31 4.22 6.68
CA GLU A 72 -15.64 5.07 5.54
C GLU A 72 -15.86 4.30 4.25
N PHE A 73 -15.11 3.22 4.05
CA PHE A 73 -15.26 2.37 2.88
C PHE A 73 -16.40 1.36 3.01
N GLY A 74 -17.03 1.26 4.19
CA GLY A 74 -18.15 0.37 4.42
C GLY A 74 -17.83 -1.11 4.24
N ILE A 75 -16.60 -1.54 4.61
CA ILE A 75 -16.10 -2.90 4.44
C ILE A 75 -16.40 -3.75 5.69
N PRO A 76 -17.48 -4.57 5.71
CA PRO A 76 -17.94 -5.23 6.92
C PRO A 76 -16.97 -6.24 7.52
N THR A 77 -16.23 -6.98 6.68
CA THR A 77 -15.38 -8.10 7.11
C THR A 77 -14.12 -7.64 7.82
N VAL A 78 -13.65 -6.42 7.56
CA VAL A 78 -12.41 -5.87 8.12
C VAL A 78 -12.66 -4.65 9.02
N ARG A 79 -13.88 -4.55 9.59
CA ARG A 79 -14.27 -3.47 10.50
C ARG A 79 -13.40 -3.43 11.74
N GLY A 80 -13.27 -2.22 12.28
CA GLY A 80 -12.57 -1.94 13.52
C GLY A 80 -11.10 -1.61 13.32
N GLU A 81 -10.31 -1.84 14.34
CA GLU A 81 -8.88 -1.53 14.33
C GLU A 81 -8.14 -2.46 13.36
N SER A 82 -7.76 -1.93 12.21
CA SER A 82 -7.08 -2.64 11.15
C SER A 82 -6.13 -1.72 10.40
N TYR A 83 -5.12 -2.32 9.77
CA TYR A 83 -4.27 -1.62 8.80
C TYR A 83 -4.77 -1.87 7.38
N CYS A 84 -4.55 -0.88 6.53
CA CYS A 84 -4.75 -0.99 5.09
C CYS A 84 -3.44 -0.71 4.38
N ILE A 85 -3.08 -1.52 3.36
CA ILE A 85 -2.09 -1.12 2.36
C ILE A 85 -2.88 -0.38 1.28
N TRP A 86 -2.92 0.94 1.38
CA TRP A 86 -3.76 1.77 0.53
C TRP A 86 -3.18 1.95 -0.88
N ARG A 87 -1.85 2.06 -0.96
CA ARG A 87 -1.11 2.12 -2.23
C ARG A 87 0.18 1.30 -2.11
N LEU A 88 0.51 0.59 -3.17
CA LEU A 88 1.81 -0.06 -3.33
C LEU A 88 2.21 -0.03 -4.79
N MET A 89 3.37 0.54 -5.09
CA MET A 89 3.91 0.60 -6.43
C MET A 89 5.42 0.36 -6.41
N ILE A 90 5.90 -0.46 -7.34
CA ILE A 90 7.32 -0.55 -7.70
C ILE A 90 7.52 0.18 -9.02
N ASP A 91 8.50 1.05 -9.08
CA ASP A 91 8.83 1.80 -10.30
C ASP A 91 9.14 0.86 -11.47
N ARG A 92 8.69 1.25 -12.65
CA ARG A 92 8.81 0.47 -13.89
C ARG A 92 10.23 0.05 -14.22
N ALA A 93 11.24 0.87 -13.86
CA ALA A 93 12.64 0.57 -14.11
C ALA A 93 13.18 -0.57 -13.22
N TYR A 94 12.49 -0.87 -12.13
CA TYR A 94 12.94 -1.83 -11.12
C TYR A 94 12.04 -3.08 -11.01
N GLN A 95 10.96 -3.17 -11.77
CA GLN A 95 10.08 -4.34 -11.80
C GLN A 95 10.79 -5.58 -12.35
N GLY A 96 10.24 -6.76 -12.05
CA GLY A 96 10.82 -8.04 -12.49
C GLY A 96 12.05 -8.51 -11.69
N ARG A 97 12.46 -7.77 -10.67
CA ARG A 97 13.65 -8.07 -9.82
C ARG A 97 13.27 -8.61 -8.43
N GLY A 98 12.03 -9.01 -8.23
CA GLY A 98 11.55 -9.50 -6.94
C GLY A 98 11.27 -8.40 -5.89
N LEU A 99 11.34 -7.11 -6.25
CA LEU A 99 11.16 -6.00 -5.32
C LEU A 99 9.74 -5.89 -4.78
N GLY A 100 8.72 -6.30 -5.55
CA GLY A 100 7.34 -6.37 -5.03
C GLY A 100 7.22 -7.33 -3.83
N ARG A 101 7.93 -8.46 -3.87
CA ARG A 101 8.01 -9.38 -2.73
C ARG A 101 8.70 -8.73 -1.54
N GLN A 102 9.86 -8.11 -1.74
CA GLN A 102 10.60 -7.42 -0.68
C GLN A 102 9.79 -6.25 -0.09
N ALA A 103 9.01 -5.54 -0.91
CA ALA A 103 8.12 -4.49 -0.44
C ALA A 103 7.04 -5.04 0.49
N MET A 104 6.44 -6.18 0.16
CA MET A 104 5.48 -6.85 1.04
C MET A 104 6.11 -7.37 2.33
N GLU A 105 7.34 -7.91 2.27
CA GLU A 105 8.10 -8.30 3.45
C GLU A 105 8.34 -7.10 4.37
N ALA A 106 8.86 -6.01 3.85
CA ALA A 106 9.09 -4.77 4.60
C ALA A 106 7.79 -4.17 5.18
N ALA A 107 6.71 -4.18 4.38
CA ALA A 107 5.40 -3.71 4.82
C ALA A 107 4.85 -4.51 6.01
N LEU A 108 4.88 -5.84 5.91
CA LEU A 108 4.37 -6.70 6.98
C LEU A 108 5.25 -6.66 8.23
N ASP A 109 6.56 -6.52 8.08
CA ASP A 109 7.47 -6.32 9.21
C ASP A 109 7.17 -5.00 9.94
N PHE A 110 6.97 -3.91 9.20
CA PHE A 110 6.57 -2.62 9.77
C PHE A 110 5.22 -2.70 10.51
N LEU A 111 4.23 -3.37 9.92
CA LEU A 111 2.89 -3.49 10.53
C LEU A 111 2.85 -4.46 11.72
N ARG A 112 3.80 -5.40 11.83
CA ARG A 112 3.91 -6.31 12.98
C ARG A 112 4.13 -5.56 14.28
N ASP A 113 4.83 -4.44 14.24
CA ASP A 113 5.07 -3.57 15.40
C ASP A 113 3.85 -2.70 15.78
N LYS A 114 2.78 -2.74 14.97
CA LYS A 114 1.52 -2.01 15.19
C LYS A 114 1.73 -0.53 15.49
N PRO A 115 2.40 0.22 14.59
CA PRO A 115 2.91 1.57 14.86
C PRO A 115 1.83 2.62 15.17
N CYS A 116 0.56 2.36 14.79
CA CYS A 116 -0.55 3.28 15.05
C CYS A 116 -1.50 2.80 16.14
N GLY A 117 -1.39 1.54 16.56
CA GLY A 117 -2.28 0.94 17.56
C GLY A 117 -2.61 -0.52 17.27
N PRO A 118 -3.43 -1.13 18.13
CA PRO A 118 -3.79 -2.54 18.00
C PRO A 118 -4.54 -2.80 16.69
N ALA A 119 -4.27 -3.94 16.08
CA ALA A 119 -4.99 -4.41 14.90
C ALA A 119 -4.95 -5.94 14.83
N SER A 120 -6.00 -6.53 14.30
CA SER A 120 -6.10 -7.98 14.06
C SER A 120 -5.84 -8.34 12.60
N PHE A 121 -6.00 -7.37 11.70
CA PHE A 121 -5.93 -7.59 10.25
C PHE A 121 -5.12 -6.50 9.56
N VAL A 122 -4.54 -6.89 8.42
CA VAL A 122 -4.19 -5.97 7.34
C VAL A 122 -5.00 -6.36 6.10
N TRP A 123 -5.54 -5.35 5.41
CA TRP A 123 -6.34 -5.52 4.20
C TRP A 123 -5.87 -4.58 3.09
N LEU A 124 -6.31 -4.85 1.88
CA LEU A 124 -6.14 -3.97 0.72
C LEU A 124 -7.24 -4.23 -0.31
N GLY A 125 -7.50 -3.23 -1.15
CA GLY A 125 -8.25 -3.38 -2.38
C GLY A 125 -7.33 -3.74 -3.54
N VAL A 126 -7.80 -4.55 -4.46
CA VAL A 126 -7.08 -4.88 -5.69
C VAL A 126 -8.06 -5.06 -6.85
N ASP A 127 -7.75 -4.43 -7.99
CA ASP A 127 -8.52 -4.65 -9.22
C ASP A 127 -8.46 -6.14 -9.61
N PRO A 128 -9.61 -6.80 -9.83
CA PRO A 128 -9.66 -8.22 -10.15
C PRO A 128 -8.93 -8.58 -11.46
N ARG A 129 -8.66 -7.60 -12.32
CA ARG A 129 -7.87 -7.77 -13.54
C ARG A 129 -6.36 -7.76 -13.27
N ASN A 130 -5.92 -7.22 -12.13
CA ASN A 130 -4.49 -7.16 -11.76
C ASN A 130 -4.01 -8.51 -11.19
N ARG A 131 -3.92 -9.52 -12.06
CA ARG A 131 -3.55 -10.89 -11.69
C ARG A 131 -2.15 -11.01 -11.08
N ALA A 132 -1.23 -10.14 -11.46
CA ALA A 132 0.13 -10.14 -10.91
C ALA A 132 0.12 -9.74 -9.43
N ALA A 133 -0.62 -8.68 -9.08
CA ALA A 133 -0.77 -8.21 -7.71
C ALA A 133 -1.52 -9.25 -6.85
N ILE A 134 -2.63 -9.81 -7.35
CA ILE A 134 -3.39 -10.85 -6.64
C ILE A 134 -2.48 -12.03 -6.27
N ARG A 135 -1.72 -12.57 -7.23
CA ARG A 135 -0.78 -13.67 -6.95
C ARG A 135 0.30 -13.30 -5.96
N LEU A 136 0.75 -12.03 -5.96
CA LEU A 136 1.70 -11.55 -4.97
C LEU A 136 1.07 -11.61 -3.57
N TYR A 137 -0.10 -11.02 -3.39
CA TYR A 137 -0.79 -10.96 -2.10
C TYR A 137 -1.17 -12.35 -1.57
N GLU A 138 -1.64 -13.26 -2.43
CA GLU A 138 -1.94 -14.65 -2.06
C GLU A 138 -0.73 -15.39 -1.47
N ARG A 139 0.48 -15.14 -2.01
CA ARG A 139 1.74 -15.72 -1.47
C ARG A 139 2.05 -15.23 -0.05
N PHE A 140 1.56 -14.06 0.32
CA PHE A 140 1.68 -13.50 1.67
C PHE A 140 0.50 -13.85 2.57
N GLY A 141 -0.38 -14.74 2.13
CA GLY A 141 -1.50 -15.23 2.93
C GLY A 141 -2.75 -14.36 2.91
N PHE A 142 -2.80 -13.34 2.03
CA PHE A 142 -4.03 -12.60 1.81
C PHE A 142 -5.06 -13.48 1.12
N ARG A 143 -6.32 -13.34 1.51
CA ARG A 143 -7.47 -14.06 0.94
C ARG A 143 -8.61 -13.10 0.71
N GLU A 144 -9.42 -13.36 -0.31
CA GLU A 144 -10.63 -12.61 -0.57
C GLU A 144 -11.59 -12.67 0.63
N THR A 145 -12.15 -11.54 0.99
CA THR A 145 -13.11 -11.42 2.10
C THR A 145 -14.55 -11.59 1.63
N GLY A 146 -14.80 -11.44 0.33
CA GLY A 146 -16.13 -11.34 -0.25
C GLY A 146 -16.68 -9.92 -0.31
N ASP A 147 -15.97 -8.96 0.28
CA ASP A 147 -16.31 -7.54 0.17
C ASP A 147 -15.69 -6.91 -1.07
N GLU A 148 -16.27 -5.81 -1.52
CA GLU A 148 -15.76 -4.96 -2.58
C GLU A 148 -15.66 -3.52 -2.06
N CYS A 149 -14.67 -2.78 -2.56
CA CYS A 149 -14.48 -1.36 -2.32
C CYS A 149 -14.29 -0.70 -3.67
N ASP A 150 -15.26 0.11 -4.07
CA ASP A 150 -15.37 0.60 -5.44
C ASP A 150 -15.39 -0.59 -6.44
N ASP A 151 -14.49 -0.60 -7.43
CA ASP A 151 -14.36 -1.70 -8.39
C ASP A 151 -13.28 -2.73 -8.00
N GLU A 152 -12.81 -2.70 -6.75
CA GLU A 152 -11.75 -3.56 -6.25
C GLU A 152 -12.31 -4.65 -5.34
N ILE A 153 -11.76 -5.86 -5.45
CA ILE A 153 -11.98 -6.91 -4.45
C ILE A 153 -11.14 -6.63 -3.20
N VAL A 154 -11.73 -6.88 -2.04
CA VAL A 154 -11.02 -6.75 -0.77
C VAL A 154 -10.36 -8.08 -0.41
N VAL A 155 -9.05 -8.02 -0.17
CA VAL A 155 -8.28 -9.15 0.36
C VAL A 155 -7.69 -8.77 1.71
N ALA A 156 -7.65 -9.73 2.62
CA ALA A 156 -7.15 -9.51 3.98
C ALA A 156 -6.36 -10.70 4.50
N ARG A 157 -5.53 -10.44 5.50
CA ARG A 157 -4.85 -11.45 6.31
C ARG A 157 -4.78 -11.03 7.76
N ALA A 158 -4.67 -12.01 8.68
CA ALA A 158 -4.34 -11.74 10.07
C ALA A 158 -2.91 -11.17 10.23
N LEU A 159 -2.74 -10.28 11.22
CA LEU A 159 -1.46 -9.73 11.66
C LEU A 159 -0.91 -10.49 12.85
#